data_b52bcb6f517e52524ca1c07aa0f555a7
#
_entry.id   b52bcb6f517e52524ca1c07aa0f555a7
#
_cell.length_a   1.000
_cell.length_b   1.000
_cell.length_c   1.000
_cell.angle_alpha   90.00
_cell.angle_beta   90.00
_cell.angle_gamma   90.00
#
_symmetry.space_group_name_H-M   'P 1'
#
loop_
_entity.id
_entity.type
_entity.pdbx_description
1 polymer ?
#
loop_
_entity_poly.entity_id
_entity_poly.type
_entity_poly.pdbx_seq_one_letter_code
_entity_poly.pdbx_strand_id
1 'polypeptide(L)'
;DDDGNLSFSNVAVTIAAGNGNGFKMGGTNLPGNHKLLNSISYDNAAKGIDSNSCPDVKVYSSTSYNNEGYNVALYTGNKSAVTDYAADGVISFRKGTDGKEQLALQSQSSTAVYGPNNFYWDSETQTSHNKSTNTVTVKESWFESLDTSVAPTRNADGSINMHGLLLLTAEGLAATDAGARGSAWGQPEAAKATIWVVGDSTVSAFDDSYYLPREGYGEEIANYFNADVYNLAVSGASSKDFTGMSSYNTLMNGSDTVPALGDASGDKFLIIGFGHNDEKTEPARYTNPNGDYKTEGSFANSLYVNYIQPALER
;
A
#
# COMPACT_ATOMS: atom_id res chain seq x y z
N ASP A 1 25.01 -17.52 -34.30
CA ASP A 1 26.16 -18.37 -34.49
C ASP A 1 25.89 -19.76 -33.86
N ASP A 2 26.76 -20.70 -34.10
CA ASP A 2 26.56 -22.13 -33.74
C ASP A 2 26.44 -22.36 -32.22
N ASP A 3 26.71 -21.36 -31.41
CA ASP A 3 26.61 -21.42 -29.94
C ASP A 3 25.28 -20.89 -29.41
N GLY A 4 24.33 -20.61 -30.27
CA GLY A 4 23.01 -20.03 -29.89
C GLY A 4 23.06 -18.60 -29.38
N ASN A 5 24.19 -17.92 -29.49
CA ASN A 5 24.34 -16.53 -29.18
C ASN A 5 23.93 -15.66 -30.38
N LEU A 6 23.07 -14.69 -30.16
CA LEU A 6 22.75 -13.67 -31.15
C LEU A 6 23.92 -12.68 -31.21
N SER A 7 24.69 -12.67 -32.31
CA SER A 7 25.68 -11.65 -32.57
C SER A 7 25.13 -10.66 -33.59
N PHE A 8 25.17 -9.36 -33.27
CA PHE A 8 24.80 -8.27 -34.15
C PHE A 8 26.07 -7.56 -34.61
N SER A 9 26.60 -7.95 -35.75
CA SER A 9 27.68 -7.22 -36.41
C SER A 9 27.12 -6.48 -37.64
N ASN A 10 27.47 -5.20 -37.76
CA ASN A 10 27.05 -4.34 -38.89
C ASN A 10 25.54 -4.10 -39.01
N VAL A 11 24.79 -4.18 -37.91
CA VAL A 11 23.39 -3.79 -37.89
C VAL A 11 23.31 -2.33 -37.42
N ALA A 12 22.83 -1.45 -38.25
CA ALA A 12 22.44 -0.10 -37.81
C ALA A 12 21.14 -0.22 -37.05
N VAL A 13 21.21 -0.15 -35.71
CA VAL A 13 20.03 -0.09 -34.87
C VAL A 13 19.55 1.36 -34.81
N THR A 14 18.45 1.65 -35.48
CA THR A 14 17.77 2.93 -35.29
C THR A 14 16.81 2.77 -34.11
N ILE A 15 17.17 3.36 -32.96
CA ILE A 15 16.25 3.46 -31.84
C ILE A 15 15.26 4.56 -32.17
N ALA A 16 14.01 4.21 -32.40
CA ALA A 16 12.95 5.19 -32.53
C ALA A 16 12.82 5.96 -31.22
N ALA A 17 12.83 7.29 -31.29
CA ALA A 17 12.56 8.12 -30.13
C ALA A 17 11.15 7.81 -29.62
N GLY A 18 11.05 7.32 -28.40
CA GLY A 18 9.77 7.17 -27.70
C GLY A 18 9.13 8.53 -27.43
N ASN A 19 7.94 8.54 -26.84
CA ASN A 19 7.28 9.80 -26.46
C ASN A 19 7.82 10.42 -25.17
N GLY A 20 8.84 9.84 -24.58
CA GLY A 20 9.59 10.39 -23.43
C GLY A 20 8.86 10.43 -22.10
N ASN A 21 7.67 9.82 -21.97
CA ASN A 21 6.97 9.76 -20.70
C ASN A 21 7.57 8.69 -19.78
N GLY A 22 7.57 8.96 -18.46
CA GLY A 22 7.99 7.99 -17.45
C GLY A 22 6.97 6.88 -17.31
N PHE A 23 5.84 7.18 -16.68
CA PHE A 23 4.71 6.25 -16.59
C PHE A 23 3.62 6.65 -17.58
N LYS A 24 3.28 5.77 -18.50
CA LYS A 24 2.21 5.94 -19.47
C LYS A 24 1.05 5.00 -19.13
N MET A 25 0.01 5.55 -18.49
CA MET A 25 -1.00 4.77 -17.79
C MET A 25 -2.31 4.66 -18.56
N GLY A 26 -2.24 4.27 -19.82
CA GLY A 26 -3.45 4.02 -20.58
C GLY A 26 -3.36 4.47 -22.02
N GLY A 27 -4.50 4.75 -22.64
CA GLY A 27 -4.63 5.19 -24.03
C GLY A 27 -6.06 5.16 -24.53
N THR A 28 -6.27 5.71 -25.72
CA THR A 28 -7.53 5.60 -26.47
C THR A 28 -8.80 6.10 -25.76
N ASN A 29 -8.68 6.91 -24.72
CA ASN A 29 -9.79 7.44 -23.92
C ASN A 29 -10.70 6.37 -23.28
N LEU A 30 -10.18 5.16 -23.08
CA LEU A 30 -10.89 4.09 -22.42
C LEU A 30 -10.50 4.01 -20.95
N PRO A 31 -11.45 3.70 -20.04
CA PRO A 31 -11.15 3.45 -18.64
C PRO A 31 -10.31 2.18 -18.48
N GLY A 32 -9.35 2.21 -17.56
CA GLY A 32 -8.45 1.12 -17.29
C GLY A 32 -8.29 0.83 -15.79
N ASN A 33 -8.87 1.68 -14.94
CA ASN A 33 -8.78 1.63 -13.48
C ASN A 33 -7.33 1.45 -12.97
N HIS A 34 -6.38 2.11 -13.65
CA HIS A 34 -4.97 2.01 -13.31
C HIS A 34 -4.65 2.81 -12.06
N LYS A 35 -3.86 2.20 -11.18
CA LYS A 35 -3.35 2.84 -9.98
C LYS A 35 -1.83 2.82 -9.99
N LEU A 36 -1.22 3.96 -9.67
CA LEU A 36 0.21 4.09 -9.43
C LEU A 36 0.43 4.40 -7.95
N LEU A 37 1.22 3.59 -7.29
CA LEU A 37 1.50 3.72 -5.86
C LEU A 37 3.00 3.71 -5.62
N ASN A 38 3.46 4.49 -4.65
CA ASN A 38 4.82 4.50 -4.12
C ASN A 38 5.89 4.46 -5.22
N SER A 39 5.76 5.36 -6.20
CA SER A 39 6.61 5.36 -7.40
C SER A 39 7.35 6.68 -7.56
N ILE A 40 8.53 6.61 -8.18
CA ILE A 40 9.30 7.79 -8.57
C ILE A 40 9.38 7.90 -10.09
N SER A 41 9.20 9.13 -10.58
CA SER A 41 9.37 9.49 -11.98
C SER A 41 10.19 10.77 -12.07
N TYR A 42 11.31 10.75 -12.76
CA TYR A 42 12.18 11.93 -12.85
C TYR A 42 12.88 12.03 -14.21
N ASP A 43 13.28 13.25 -14.59
CA ASP A 43 14.07 13.60 -15.78
C ASP A 43 13.55 12.97 -17.08
N ASN A 44 12.25 12.77 -17.20
CA ASN A 44 11.69 12.27 -18.45
C ASN A 44 11.61 13.40 -19.50
N ALA A 45 11.88 13.05 -20.75
CA ALA A 45 11.85 14.00 -21.88
C ALA A 45 10.45 14.53 -22.23
N ALA A 46 9.41 14.03 -21.54
CA ALA A 46 8.05 14.55 -21.62
C ALA A 46 7.43 14.56 -20.21
N LYS A 47 6.31 13.89 -19.98
CA LYS A 47 5.62 13.87 -18.69
C LYS A 47 6.19 12.80 -17.78
N GLY A 48 6.17 13.06 -16.49
CA GLY A 48 6.56 12.07 -15.49
C GLY A 48 5.54 10.95 -15.38
N ILE A 49 4.32 11.29 -14.97
CA ILE A 49 3.18 10.38 -14.82
C ILE A 49 2.07 10.88 -15.74
N ASP A 50 1.69 10.08 -16.73
CA ASP A 50 0.76 10.46 -17.79
C ASP A 50 -0.43 9.49 -17.83
N SER A 51 -1.63 9.99 -17.55
CA SER A 51 -2.85 9.20 -17.76
C SER A 51 -3.04 8.76 -19.20
N ASN A 52 -2.36 9.44 -20.12
CA ASN A 52 -2.40 9.17 -21.56
C ASN A 52 -3.83 8.96 -22.07
N SER A 53 -4.70 9.87 -21.71
CA SER A 53 -6.14 9.88 -22.06
C SER A 53 -6.99 8.80 -21.38
N CYS A 54 -6.46 7.99 -20.46
CA CYS A 54 -7.26 7.08 -19.64
C CYS A 54 -8.04 7.91 -18.60
N PRO A 55 -9.36 7.78 -18.49
CA PRO A 55 -10.20 8.71 -17.73
C PRO A 55 -10.26 8.42 -16.22
N ASP A 56 -9.63 7.37 -15.72
CA ASP A 56 -9.81 6.88 -14.34
C ASP A 56 -8.50 6.53 -13.61
N VAL A 57 -7.40 7.14 -14.04
CA VAL A 57 -6.09 6.92 -13.41
C VAL A 57 -6.03 7.51 -12.01
N LYS A 58 -5.45 6.77 -11.07
CA LYS A 58 -5.22 7.18 -9.70
C LYS A 58 -3.75 7.11 -9.35
N VAL A 59 -3.24 8.15 -8.68
CA VAL A 59 -1.84 8.27 -8.27
C VAL A 59 -1.75 8.54 -6.78
N TYR A 60 -1.04 7.67 -6.06
CA TYR A 60 -0.92 7.75 -4.62
C TYR A 60 0.54 7.66 -4.16
N SER A 61 0.88 8.39 -3.12
CA SER A 61 2.17 8.31 -2.41
C SER A 61 3.37 8.22 -3.35
N SER A 62 3.41 9.10 -4.36
CA SER A 62 4.42 9.06 -5.42
C SER A 62 5.17 10.39 -5.52
N THR A 63 6.40 10.34 -6.04
CA THR A 63 7.23 11.54 -6.27
C THR A 63 7.50 11.68 -7.77
N SER A 64 7.24 12.86 -8.30
CA SER A 64 7.55 13.20 -9.69
C SER A 64 8.39 14.47 -9.72
N TYR A 65 9.57 14.40 -10.38
CA TYR A 65 10.58 15.44 -10.27
C TYR A 65 11.20 15.77 -11.62
N ASN A 66 11.35 17.06 -11.91
CA ASN A 66 12.18 17.61 -12.99
C ASN A 66 11.92 17.03 -14.38
N ASN A 67 10.68 16.65 -14.70
CA ASN A 67 10.34 16.20 -16.05
C ASN A 67 10.21 17.39 -16.99
N GLU A 68 10.51 17.21 -18.29
CA GLU A 68 10.42 18.25 -19.31
C GLU A 68 8.99 18.79 -19.49
N GLY A 69 7.98 17.92 -19.38
CA GLY A 69 6.57 18.29 -19.37
C GLY A 69 5.98 18.30 -17.96
N TYR A 70 4.70 18.00 -17.84
CA TYR A 70 4.05 17.88 -16.52
C TYR A 70 4.63 16.72 -15.73
N ASN A 71 4.87 16.91 -14.45
CA ASN A 71 5.23 15.80 -13.58
C ASN A 71 4.07 14.81 -13.44
N VAL A 72 2.83 15.32 -13.30
CA VAL A 72 1.61 14.49 -13.28
C VAL A 72 0.58 15.11 -14.22
N ALA A 73 0.12 14.36 -15.20
CA ALA A 73 -0.88 14.79 -16.16
C ALA A 73 -2.10 13.87 -16.14
N LEU A 74 -3.18 14.35 -15.55
CA LEU A 74 -4.46 13.65 -15.51
C LEU A 74 -5.44 14.32 -16.47
N TYR A 75 -5.71 13.68 -17.61
CA TYR A 75 -6.56 14.21 -18.66
C TYR A 75 -7.15 13.09 -19.52
N THR A 76 -8.22 13.42 -20.22
CA THR A 76 -8.76 12.61 -21.33
C THR A 76 -9.04 13.49 -22.54
N GLY A 77 -8.81 12.96 -23.72
CA GLY A 77 -9.20 13.62 -24.98
C GLY A 77 -10.72 13.56 -25.24
N ASN A 78 -11.42 12.65 -24.60
CA ASN A 78 -12.86 12.52 -24.70
C ASN A 78 -13.56 13.39 -23.64
N LYS A 79 -14.05 14.56 -24.08
CA LYS A 79 -14.75 15.51 -23.19
C LYS A 79 -16.08 14.98 -22.62
N SER A 80 -16.62 13.92 -23.20
CA SER A 80 -17.86 13.29 -22.76
C SER A 80 -17.61 12.07 -21.85
N ALA A 81 -16.34 11.69 -21.62
CA ALA A 81 -16.03 10.58 -20.75
C ALA A 81 -16.35 10.94 -19.29
N VAL A 82 -16.95 10.00 -18.57
CA VAL A 82 -17.01 10.06 -17.12
C VAL A 82 -15.60 9.85 -16.61
N THR A 83 -15.09 10.81 -15.85
CA THR A 83 -13.74 10.75 -15.31
C THR A 83 -13.75 10.45 -13.82
N ASP A 84 -12.81 9.61 -13.39
CA ASP A 84 -12.62 9.22 -11.99
C ASP A 84 -11.13 9.31 -11.63
N TYR A 85 -10.56 10.49 -11.82
CA TYR A 85 -9.16 10.75 -11.46
C TYR A 85 -9.02 10.97 -9.97
N ALA A 86 -7.90 10.49 -9.41
CA ALA A 86 -7.47 10.87 -8.07
C ALA A 86 -5.95 11.04 -8.01
N ALA A 87 -5.51 11.99 -7.19
CA ALA A 87 -4.14 12.15 -6.76
C ALA A 87 -4.12 12.50 -5.28
N ASP A 88 -3.39 11.72 -4.48
CA ASP A 88 -3.21 11.98 -3.06
C ASP A 88 -1.84 11.49 -2.60
N GLY A 89 -1.22 12.27 -1.68
CA GLY A 89 0.11 11.97 -1.21
C GLY A 89 1.20 12.09 -2.30
N VAL A 90 1.06 13.00 -3.25
CA VAL A 90 2.00 13.18 -4.36
C VAL A 90 2.90 14.38 -4.11
N ILE A 91 4.21 14.17 -4.16
CA ILE A 91 5.19 15.25 -4.27
C ILE A 91 5.53 15.45 -5.74
N SER A 92 5.30 16.66 -6.21
CA SER A 92 5.54 17.04 -7.59
C SER A 92 6.29 18.36 -7.64
N PHE A 93 7.52 18.37 -8.17
CA PHE A 93 8.33 19.58 -8.20
C PHE A 93 9.44 19.52 -9.24
N ARG A 94 10.02 20.69 -9.52
CA ARG A 94 11.23 20.85 -10.32
C ARG A 94 12.25 21.66 -9.57
N LYS A 95 13.50 21.35 -9.83
CA LYS A 95 14.62 22.17 -9.39
C LYS A 95 15.00 23.13 -10.51
N GLY A 96 15.07 24.43 -10.20
CA GLY A 96 15.57 25.45 -11.11
C GLY A 96 14.49 26.42 -11.58
N THR A 97 14.92 27.39 -12.40
CA THR A 97 14.12 28.54 -12.87
C THR A 97 14.20 28.68 -14.38
N ASP A 98 14.11 27.59 -15.11
CA ASP A 98 14.27 27.56 -16.56
C ASP A 98 13.04 28.07 -17.33
N GLY A 99 12.05 28.58 -16.62
CA GLY A 99 10.81 29.09 -17.21
C GLY A 99 9.87 28.03 -17.77
N LYS A 100 10.19 26.74 -17.59
CA LYS A 100 9.30 25.64 -17.92
C LYS A 100 8.22 25.44 -16.87
N GLU A 101 7.18 24.72 -17.25
CA GLU A 101 6.08 24.36 -16.37
C GLU A 101 6.60 23.54 -15.18
N GLN A 102 6.52 24.09 -14.00
CA GLN A 102 7.01 23.43 -12.80
C GLN A 102 5.95 22.58 -12.12
N LEU A 103 4.74 22.97 -12.26
CA LEU A 103 3.68 22.17 -11.75
C LEU A 103 3.28 21.08 -12.66
N ALA A 104 2.95 20.26 -12.05
CA ALA A 104 2.77 19.19 -12.54
C ALA A 104 1.46 18.52 -12.59
N LEU A 105 0.41 19.06 -12.25
CA LEU A 105 -0.93 18.56 -12.47
C LEU A 105 -1.61 19.25 -13.62
N GLN A 106 -1.87 18.49 -14.69
CA GLN A 106 -2.79 18.88 -15.74
C GLN A 106 -4.05 18.02 -15.62
N SER A 107 -5.19 18.66 -15.48
CA SER A 107 -6.48 17.98 -15.52
C SER A 107 -7.43 18.74 -16.42
N GLN A 108 -8.06 18.02 -17.33
CA GLN A 108 -9.15 18.53 -18.16
C GLN A 108 -10.52 18.20 -17.55
N SER A 109 -10.53 17.52 -16.42
CA SER A 109 -11.75 17.09 -15.75
C SER A 109 -12.05 17.93 -14.53
N SER A 110 -13.27 18.40 -14.43
CA SER A 110 -13.79 19.04 -13.22
C SER A 110 -14.09 18.07 -12.08
N THR A 111 -14.02 16.76 -12.35
CA THR A 111 -14.35 15.71 -11.39
C THR A 111 -13.11 15.02 -10.81
N ALA A 112 -11.91 15.47 -11.17
CA ALA A 112 -10.70 14.93 -10.56
C ALA A 112 -10.65 15.22 -9.06
N VAL A 113 -10.37 14.20 -8.27
CA VAL A 113 -10.23 14.29 -6.82
C VAL A 113 -8.76 14.46 -6.47
N TYR A 114 -8.46 15.56 -5.79
CA TYR A 114 -7.10 15.86 -5.30
C TYR A 114 -7.12 15.87 -3.78
N GLY A 115 -6.38 14.95 -3.19
CA GLY A 115 -6.25 14.86 -1.75
C GLY A 115 -5.50 16.06 -1.14
N PRO A 116 -5.65 16.30 0.18
CA PRO A 116 -5.02 17.43 0.86
C PRO A 116 -3.50 17.32 0.98
N ASN A 117 -2.94 16.15 0.77
CA ASN A 117 -1.52 15.85 0.99
C ASN A 117 -0.66 15.98 -0.26
N ASN A 118 -1.13 16.68 -1.29
CA ASN A 118 -0.31 16.94 -2.47
C ASN A 118 0.54 18.21 -2.27
N PHE A 119 1.82 18.11 -2.61
CA PHE A 119 2.80 19.18 -2.44
C PHE A 119 3.45 19.52 -3.79
N TYR A 120 3.69 20.80 -4.02
CA TYR A 120 4.25 21.31 -5.26
C TYR A 120 5.37 22.30 -4.96
N TRP A 121 6.44 22.26 -5.78
CA TRP A 121 7.63 23.07 -5.61
C TRP A 121 7.36 24.57 -5.56
N ASP A 122 6.64 25.07 -6.52
CA ASP A 122 6.37 26.50 -6.65
C ASP A 122 4.90 26.73 -6.98
N SER A 123 4.16 27.19 -5.99
CA SER A 123 2.74 27.45 -6.14
C SER A 123 2.41 28.73 -6.88
N GLU A 124 3.36 29.67 -7.01
CA GLU A 124 3.08 30.98 -7.59
C GLU A 124 3.02 30.96 -9.12
N THR A 125 3.93 30.22 -9.75
CA THR A 125 4.01 30.14 -11.22
C THR A 125 2.98 29.19 -11.82
N GLN A 126 2.16 28.54 -11.00
CA GLN A 126 1.44 27.34 -11.39
C GLN A 126 -0.01 27.27 -10.98
N THR A 127 -0.55 28.42 -10.65
CA THR A 127 -1.90 28.54 -10.11
C THR A 127 -2.99 28.02 -11.04
N SER A 128 -2.78 28.07 -12.36
CA SER A 128 -3.77 27.60 -13.34
C SER A 128 -3.89 26.07 -13.40
N HIS A 129 -2.86 25.37 -13.01
CA HIS A 129 -2.80 23.89 -13.08
C HIS A 129 -2.77 23.25 -11.70
N ASN A 130 -2.40 24.00 -10.66
CA ASN A 130 -2.36 23.49 -9.32
C ASN A 130 -3.77 23.26 -8.79
N LYS A 131 -4.07 22.01 -8.46
CA LYS A 131 -5.34 21.59 -7.86
C LYS A 131 -5.19 21.17 -6.40
N SER A 132 -3.99 21.27 -5.85
CA SER A 132 -3.78 21.03 -4.43
C SER A 132 -4.40 22.14 -3.59
N THR A 133 -4.99 21.77 -2.48
CA THR A 133 -5.42 22.71 -1.43
C THR A 133 -4.33 22.96 -0.40
N ASN A 134 -3.19 22.23 -0.52
CA ASN A 134 -2.06 22.38 0.38
C ASN A 134 -1.23 23.60 0.00
N THR A 135 -0.90 24.43 0.99
CA THR A 135 -0.08 25.63 0.82
C THR A 135 1.38 25.43 1.19
N VAL A 136 1.75 24.23 1.60
CA VAL A 136 3.14 23.90 1.98
C VAL A 136 3.98 23.76 0.72
N THR A 137 5.09 24.48 0.67
CA THR A 137 6.06 24.41 -0.42
C THR A 137 7.08 23.32 -0.11
N VAL A 138 7.35 22.46 -1.08
CA VAL A 138 8.40 21.45 -1.02
C VAL A 138 9.76 22.14 -0.86
N LYS A 139 10.62 21.61 0.00
CA LYS A 139 11.99 22.11 0.20
C LYS A 139 13.00 21.09 -0.32
N GLU A 140 14.10 21.58 -0.87
CA GLU A 140 15.22 20.70 -1.26
C GLU A 140 15.76 19.89 -0.08
N SER A 141 15.78 20.48 1.13
CA SER A 141 16.23 19.83 2.36
C SER A 141 15.38 18.63 2.79
N TRP A 142 14.20 18.43 2.18
CA TRP A 142 13.38 17.25 2.43
C TRP A 142 13.95 15.99 1.79
N PHE A 143 14.92 16.12 0.88
CA PHE A 143 15.48 15.00 0.14
C PHE A 143 16.93 14.78 0.51
N GLU A 144 17.33 13.52 0.60
CA GLU A 144 18.71 13.13 0.83
C GLU A 144 19.60 13.53 -0.36
N SER A 145 19.08 13.36 -1.58
CA SER A 145 19.74 13.76 -2.82
C SER A 145 18.73 14.15 -3.89
N LEU A 146 19.07 15.16 -4.67
CA LEU A 146 18.42 15.58 -5.90
C LEU A 146 19.33 15.41 -7.13
N ASP A 147 20.45 14.72 -6.96
CA ASP A 147 21.41 14.49 -8.03
C ASP A 147 20.99 13.31 -8.91
N THR A 148 20.37 13.63 -10.02
CA THR A 148 19.88 12.64 -11.00
C THR A 148 20.98 12.06 -11.87
N SER A 149 22.23 12.54 -11.75
CA SER A 149 23.37 11.98 -12.49
C SER A 149 23.80 10.61 -11.94
N VAL A 150 23.41 10.30 -10.71
CA VAL A 150 23.67 9.01 -10.06
C VAL A 150 22.47 8.09 -10.29
N ALA A 151 22.61 7.16 -11.22
CA ALA A 151 21.54 6.21 -11.53
C ALA A 151 21.31 5.22 -10.37
N PRO A 152 20.05 4.86 -10.08
CA PRO A 152 19.74 3.76 -9.16
C PRO A 152 20.40 2.45 -9.58
N THR A 153 20.84 1.66 -8.62
CA THR A 153 21.45 0.34 -8.85
C THR A 153 20.65 -0.76 -8.16
N ARG A 154 20.95 -2.02 -8.49
CA ARG A 154 20.39 -3.16 -7.77
C ARG A 154 21.42 -3.73 -6.81
N ASN A 155 21.00 -3.98 -5.59
CA ASN A 155 21.74 -4.73 -4.60
C ASN A 155 21.76 -6.24 -4.93
N ALA A 156 22.61 -6.99 -4.25
CA ALA A 156 22.72 -8.45 -4.47
C ALA A 156 21.42 -9.22 -4.14
N ASP A 157 20.59 -8.69 -3.25
CA ASP A 157 19.27 -9.24 -2.89
C ASP A 157 18.16 -8.85 -3.87
N GLY A 158 18.48 -8.09 -4.92
CA GLY A 158 17.55 -7.61 -5.92
C GLY A 158 16.84 -6.30 -5.57
N SER A 159 17.02 -5.78 -4.37
CA SER A 159 16.46 -4.50 -3.96
C SER A 159 17.08 -3.33 -4.75
N ILE A 160 16.37 -2.20 -4.79
CA ILE A 160 16.82 -1.00 -5.50
C ILE A 160 17.55 -0.08 -4.52
N ASN A 161 18.80 0.26 -4.85
CA ASN A 161 19.53 1.31 -4.18
C ASN A 161 19.35 2.62 -4.95
N MET A 162 18.67 3.57 -4.35
CA MET A 162 18.43 4.90 -4.92
C MET A 162 19.60 5.86 -4.68
N HIS A 163 20.62 5.48 -3.92
CA HIS A 163 21.73 6.36 -3.52
C HIS A 163 21.27 7.70 -2.92
N GLY A 164 20.15 7.64 -2.17
CA GLY A 164 19.52 8.82 -1.58
C GLY A 164 18.66 9.63 -2.56
N LEU A 165 18.68 9.35 -3.86
CA LEU A 165 17.93 10.12 -4.85
C LEU A 165 16.44 10.11 -4.53
N LEU A 166 15.91 11.34 -4.31
CA LEU A 166 14.48 11.59 -4.00
C LEU A 166 13.95 10.86 -2.76
N LEU A 167 14.82 10.32 -1.93
CA LEU A 167 14.45 9.77 -0.63
C LEU A 167 14.25 10.90 0.39
N LEU A 168 13.24 10.78 1.23
CA LEU A 168 12.94 11.81 2.23
C LEU A 168 13.88 11.71 3.44
N THR A 169 14.46 12.84 3.82
CA THR A 169 15.16 13.00 5.09
C THR A 169 14.22 12.93 6.28
N ALA A 170 14.77 12.91 7.50
CA ALA A 170 13.95 13.04 8.72
C ALA A 170 13.11 14.32 8.72
N GLU A 171 13.62 15.45 8.17
CA GLU A 171 12.85 16.68 8.00
C GLU A 171 11.69 16.48 7.04
N GLY A 172 11.93 15.86 5.89
CA GLY A 172 10.88 15.58 4.91
C GLY A 172 9.81 14.64 5.45
N LEU A 173 10.21 13.58 6.14
CA LEU A 173 9.28 12.64 6.79
C LEU A 173 8.43 13.29 7.87
N ALA A 174 8.98 14.24 8.61
CA ALA A 174 8.24 14.99 9.62
C ALA A 174 7.31 16.07 9.02
N ALA A 175 7.65 16.56 7.82
CA ALA A 175 6.90 17.63 7.17
C ALA A 175 5.69 17.13 6.38
N THR A 176 5.73 15.90 5.89
CA THR A 176 4.70 15.38 4.98
C THR A 176 4.52 13.87 5.05
N ASP A 177 3.28 13.44 4.81
CA ASP A 177 2.96 12.03 4.52
C ASP A 177 2.98 11.74 3.01
N ALA A 178 3.21 12.74 2.17
CA ALA A 178 3.27 12.60 0.72
C ALA A 178 4.61 12.05 0.22
N GLY A 179 4.65 11.73 -1.05
CA GLY A 179 5.82 11.26 -1.76
C GLY A 179 6.02 9.75 -1.70
N ALA A 180 6.87 9.29 -2.60
CA ALA A 180 7.29 7.90 -2.60
C ALA A 180 8.18 7.65 -1.38
N ARG A 181 7.86 6.60 -0.65
CA ARG A 181 8.59 6.21 0.55
C ARG A 181 9.67 5.21 0.16
N GLY A 182 10.85 5.73 -0.16
CA GLY A 182 11.99 4.93 -0.60
C GLY A 182 12.51 3.94 0.42
N SER A 183 12.10 4.04 1.68
CA SER A 183 12.31 3.00 2.67
C SER A 183 11.73 1.65 2.24
N ALA A 184 10.78 1.64 1.29
CA ALA A 184 10.26 0.41 0.71
C ALA A 184 11.10 -0.11 -0.47
N TRP A 185 12.12 0.63 -0.95
CA TRP A 185 12.84 0.28 -2.18
C TRP A 185 14.28 -0.15 -1.99
N GLY A 186 14.60 -0.79 -1.02
CA GLY A 186 15.95 -1.23 -0.78
C GLY A 186 16.23 -1.46 0.67
N GLN A 187 15.20 -1.30 1.44
CA GLN A 187 15.20 -1.90 2.76
C GLN A 187 14.67 -3.34 2.59
N PRO A 188 15.13 -4.28 3.41
CA PRO A 188 14.36 -5.47 3.62
C PRO A 188 12.91 -5.02 3.81
N GLU A 189 11.99 -5.64 3.07
CA GLU A 189 10.56 -5.40 3.13
C GLU A 189 10.20 -5.02 4.56
N ALA A 190 9.63 -3.83 4.76
CA ALA A 190 9.23 -3.41 6.10
C ALA A 190 8.52 -4.61 6.70
N ALA A 191 8.98 -5.09 7.84
CA ALA A 191 8.54 -6.36 8.39
C ALA A 191 7.03 -6.41 8.23
N LYS A 192 6.55 -7.37 7.45
CA LYS A 192 5.13 -7.48 7.14
C LYS A 192 4.37 -7.41 8.45
N ALA A 193 3.26 -6.74 8.46
CA ALA A 193 2.35 -6.84 9.59
C ALA A 193 2.02 -8.31 9.84
N THR A 194 1.86 -8.67 11.08
CA THR A 194 1.42 -10.02 11.44
C THR A 194 0.01 -9.96 12.00
N ILE A 195 -0.87 -10.76 11.42
CA ILE A 195 -2.28 -10.84 11.78
C ILE A 195 -2.58 -12.25 12.28
N TRP A 196 -2.87 -12.38 13.57
CA TRP A 196 -3.46 -13.60 14.11
C TRP A 196 -4.97 -13.48 14.06
N VAL A 197 -5.63 -14.52 13.60
CA VAL A 197 -7.08 -14.57 13.49
C VAL A 197 -7.57 -15.73 14.33
N VAL A 198 -8.44 -15.46 15.30
CA VAL A 198 -9.07 -16.47 16.15
C VAL A 198 -10.58 -16.30 16.11
N GLY A 199 -11.30 -17.39 16.22
CA GLY A 199 -12.75 -17.34 16.14
C GLY A 199 -13.37 -18.72 15.93
N ASP A 200 -14.63 -18.67 15.57
CA ASP A 200 -15.45 -19.84 15.26
C ASP A 200 -15.56 -20.12 13.74
N SER A 201 -16.61 -20.84 13.34
CA SER A 201 -16.87 -21.20 11.95
C SER A 201 -17.13 -20.02 11.00
N THR A 202 -17.44 -18.83 11.53
CA THR A 202 -17.62 -17.63 10.71
C THR A 202 -16.27 -17.08 10.19
N VAL A 203 -15.19 -17.51 10.83
CA VAL A 203 -13.84 -17.03 10.59
C VAL A 203 -12.91 -18.13 10.07
N SER A 204 -13.17 -19.40 10.43
CA SER A 204 -12.27 -20.54 10.15
C SER A 204 -12.17 -20.84 8.65
N ALA A 205 -11.03 -21.41 8.28
CA ALA A 205 -10.84 -22.02 6.96
C ALA A 205 -11.62 -23.35 6.84
N PHE A 206 -12.06 -23.64 5.61
CA PHE A 206 -12.73 -24.89 5.26
C PHE A 206 -12.07 -25.49 4.03
N ASP A 207 -11.24 -26.47 4.24
CA ASP A 207 -10.40 -27.09 3.21
C ASP A 207 -10.97 -28.41 2.64
N ASP A 208 -12.12 -28.86 3.15
CA ASP A 208 -12.74 -30.09 2.69
C ASP A 208 -13.92 -29.86 1.75
N SER A 209 -14.08 -30.77 0.80
CA SER A 209 -15.14 -30.70 -0.22
C SER A 209 -16.56 -30.81 0.32
N TYR A 210 -16.74 -31.23 1.58
CA TYR A 210 -18.05 -31.36 2.19
C TYR A 210 -18.65 -30.00 2.54
N TYR A 211 -17.80 -29.05 2.92
CA TYR A 211 -18.23 -27.70 3.31
C TYR A 211 -18.24 -26.70 2.16
N LEU A 212 -17.54 -26.97 1.06
CA LEU A 212 -17.52 -26.06 -0.08
C LEU A 212 -18.93 -25.85 -0.67
N PRO A 213 -19.33 -24.65 -1.03
CA PRO A 213 -18.55 -23.39 -1.11
C PRO A 213 -18.53 -22.55 0.18
N ARG A 214 -18.63 -23.15 1.37
CA ARG A 214 -18.59 -22.43 2.63
C ARG A 214 -17.17 -21.94 2.91
N GLU A 215 -17.06 -20.66 3.19
CA GLU A 215 -15.81 -19.97 3.53
C GLU A 215 -16.00 -19.12 4.78
N GLY A 216 -15.02 -19.08 5.65
CA GLY A 216 -14.98 -18.09 6.73
C GLY A 216 -14.21 -16.85 6.28
N TYR A 217 -14.63 -15.66 6.71
CA TYR A 217 -14.00 -14.43 6.27
C TYR A 217 -12.50 -14.34 6.62
N GLY A 218 -12.03 -15.15 7.56
CA GLY A 218 -10.61 -15.23 7.93
C GLY A 218 -9.71 -15.80 6.84
N GLU A 219 -10.24 -16.55 5.88
CA GLU A 219 -9.48 -17.07 4.74
C GLU A 219 -9.09 -15.95 3.77
N GLU A 220 -9.97 -14.98 3.61
CA GLU A 220 -9.82 -13.91 2.64
C GLU A 220 -8.93 -12.75 3.12
N ILE A 221 -8.63 -12.67 4.42
CA ILE A 221 -7.87 -11.54 4.99
C ILE A 221 -6.52 -11.36 4.29
N ALA A 222 -5.82 -12.45 3.98
CA ALA A 222 -4.53 -12.40 3.31
C ALA A 222 -4.59 -11.78 1.90
N ASN A 223 -5.75 -11.80 1.25
CA ASN A 223 -5.94 -11.24 -0.09
C ASN A 223 -6.05 -9.70 -0.08
N TYR A 224 -6.33 -9.10 1.08
CA TYR A 224 -6.56 -7.67 1.21
C TYR A 224 -5.44 -6.92 1.93
N PHE A 225 -4.57 -7.62 2.65
CA PHE A 225 -3.50 -7.01 3.44
C PHE A 225 -2.14 -7.57 3.05
N ASN A 226 -1.14 -6.71 2.93
CA ASN A 226 0.25 -7.14 2.83
C ASN A 226 0.77 -7.52 4.23
N ALA A 227 0.33 -8.67 4.71
CA ALA A 227 0.60 -9.17 6.05
C ALA A 227 0.81 -10.69 6.04
N ASP A 228 1.52 -11.19 7.03
CA ASP A 228 1.54 -12.61 7.33
C ASP A 228 0.30 -12.93 8.18
N VAL A 229 -0.64 -13.68 7.61
CA VAL A 229 -1.93 -13.96 8.23
C VAL A 229 -1.96 -15.41 8.72
N TYR A 230 -2.22 -15.57 10.01
CA TYR A 230 -2.34 -16.89 10.65
C TYR A 230 -3.77 -17.09 11.15
N ASN A 231 -4.57 -17.80 10.35
CA ASN A 231 -5.94 -18.13 10.73
C ASN A 231 -5.96 -19.39 11.62
N LEU A 232 -6.13 -19.16 12.91
CA LEU A 232 -6.21 -20.17 13.96
C LEU A 232 -7.64 -20.48 14.40
N ALA A 233 -8.65 -19.91 13.73
CA ALA A 233 -10.04 -20.11 14.08
C ALA A 233 -10.46 -21.57 13.94
N VAL A 234 -11.36 -22.02 14.79
CA VAL A 234 -11.85 -23.40 14.81
C VAL A 234 -13.38 -23.42 14.73
N SER A 235 -13.89 -24.11 13.73
CA SER A 235 -15.35 -24.29 13.57
C SER A 235 -15.97 -24.91 14.83
N GLY A 236 -17.01 -24.26 15.34
CA GLY A 236 -17.74 -24.70 16.54
C GLY A 236 -17.17 -24.23 17.87
N ALA A 237 -16.05 -23.53 17.87
CA ALA A 237 -15.45 -23.00 19.10
C ALA A 237 -16.22 -21.81 19.66
N SER A 238 -16.28 -21.70 20.99
CA SER A 238 -16.65 -20.48 21.73
C SER A 238 -15.40 -19.76 22.23
N SER A 239 -15.55 -18.52 22.68
CA SER A 239 -14.43 -17.78 23.30
C SER A 239 -13.86 -18.47 24.54
N LYS A 240 -14.66 -19.29 25.16
CA LYS A 240 -14.31 -20.03 26.38
C LYS A 240 -13.62 -21.36 26.09
N ASP A 241 -14.23 -22.25 25.29
CA ASP A 241 -13.67 -23.60 25.08
C ASP A 241 -12.47 -23.60 24.10
N PHE A 242 -12.34 -22.59 23.25
CA PHE A 242 -11.16 -22.42 22.42
C PHE A 242 -9.86 -22.39 23.20
N THR A 243 -9.88 -21.91 24.45
CA THR A 243 -8.71 -21.85 25.33
C THR A 243 -8.12 -23.24 25.67
N GLY A 244 -8.91 -24.29 25.51
CA GLY A 244 -8.47 -25.68 25.66
C GLY A 244 -8.00 -26.36 24.39
N MET A 245 -8.03 -25.66 23.25
CA MET A 245 -7.70 -26.23 21.95
C MET A 245 -6.23 -26.02 21.58
N SER A 246 -5.70 -26.84 20.66
CA SER A 246 -4.33 -26.72 20.15
C SER A 246 -4.09 -25.38 19.48
N SER A 247 -5.07 -24.82 18.78
CA SER A 247 -5.00 -23.50 18.15
C SER A 247 -4.76 -22.36 19.14
N TYR A 248 -5.35 -22.44 20.34
CA TYR A 248 -5.06 -21.47 21.40
C TYR A 248 -3.62 -21.63 21.94
N ASN A 249 -3.16 -22.86 22.11
CA ASN A 249 -1.77 -23.10 22.47
C ASN A 249 -0.81 -22.55 21.42
N THR A 250 -1.13 -22.73 20.13
CA THR A 250 -0.35 -22.14 19.01
C THR A 250 -0.38 -20.62 19.08
N LEU A 251 -1.54 -20.01 19.34
CA LEU A 251 -1.63 -18.55 19.50
C LEU A 251 -0.69 -18.06 20.62
N MET A 252 -0.70 -18.72 21.77
CA MET A 252 0.03 -18.26 22.95
C MET A 252 1.52 -18.60 22.93
N ASN A 253 1.89 -19.73 22.38
CA ASN A 253 3.25 -20.27 22.48
C ASN A 253 3.96 -20.42 21.11
N GLY A 254 3.25 -20.19 20.01
CA GLY A 254 3.77 -20.41 18.66
C GLY A 254 3.84 -21.87 18.26
N SER A 255 4.34 -22.09 17.05
CA SER A 255 4.70 -23.37 16.46
C SER A 255 5.85 -23.16 15.49
N ASP A 256 6.28 -24.23 14.79
CA ASP A 256 7.34 -24.14 13.77
C ASP A 256 6.99 -23.18 12.62
N THR A 257 5.70 -22.92 12.39
CA THR A 257 5.21 -22.13 11.26
C THR A 257 4.40 -20.89 11.65
N VAL A 258 4.02 -20.77 12.92
CA VAL A 258 3.20 -19.67 13.44
C VAL A 258 3.92 -19.02 14.62
N PRO A 259 4.26 -17.74 14.57
CA PRO A 259 4.84 -17.05 15.73
C PRO A 259 3.83 -16.96 16.88
N ALA A 260 4.30 -16.97 18.12
CA ALA A 260 3.46 -16.70 19.27
C ALA A 260 2.86 -15.29 19.18
N LEU A 261 1.71 -15.09 19.79
CA LEU A 261 1.07 -13.78 19.89
C LEU A 261 2.06 -12.75 20.45
N GLY A 262 2.27 -11.68 19.72
CA GLY A 262 3.23 -10.65 20.08
C GLY A 262 4.68 -10.91 19.64
N ASP A 263 5.05 -12.13 19.29
CA ASP A 263 6.41 -12.50 18.88
C ASP A 263 6.57 -12.45 17.35
N ALA A 264 6.44 -11.27 16.80
CA ALA A 264 6.63 -11.00 15.39
C ALA A 264 7.27 -9.61 15.22
N SER A 265 7.96 -9.43 14.08
CA SER A 265 8.47 -8.12 13.68
C SER A 265 7.38 -7.32 12.95
N GLY A 266 7.41 -6.00 13.06
CA GLY A 266 6.42 -5.11 12.44
C GLY A 266 5.14 -4.94 13.26
N ASP A 267 4.13 -4.40 12.59
CA ASP A 267 2.82 -4.16 13.19
C ASP A 267 2.10 -5.48 13.49
N LYS A 268 1.42 -5.54 14.62
CA LYS A 268 0.79 -6.76 15.13
C LYS A 268 -0.69 -6.53 15.33
N PHE A 269 -1.49 -7.44 14.80
CA PHE A 269 -2.95 -7.37 14.91
C PHE A 269 -3.51 -8.71 15.39
N LEU A 270 -4.49 -8.65 16.27
CA LEU A 270 -5.30 -9.81 16.67
C LEU A 270 -6.75 -9.56 16.28
N ILE A 271 -7.28 -10.40 15.40
CA ILE A 271 -8.69 -10.41 15.00
C ILE A 271 -9.39 -11.49 15.79
N ILE A 272 -10.48 -11.13 16.48
CA ILE A 272 -11.25 -12.01 17.35
C ILE A 272 -12.68 -12.11 16.82
N GLY A 273 -13.09 -13.31 16.38
CA GLY A 273 -14.40 -13.57 15.79
C GLY A 273 -15.17 -14.70 16.50
N PHE A 274 -15.53 -14.49 17.77
CA PHE A 274 -16.39 -15.41 18.54
C PHE A 274 -17.77 -14.80 18.78
N GLY A 275 -18.69 -15.61 19.26
CA GLY A 275 -20.03 -15.22 19.72
C GLY A 275 -21.08 -16.27 19.45
N HIS A 276 -21.15 -16.79 18.21
CA HIS A 276 -22.20 -17.72 17.81
C HIS A 276 -22.26 -18.99 18.66
N ASN A 277 -21.11 -19.52 19.08
CA ASN A 277 -21.05 -20.71 19.93
C ASN A 277 -21.06 -20.39 21.43
N ASP A 278 -20.80 -19.13 21.79
CA ASP A 278 -20.86 -18.65 23.17
C ASP A 278 -22.29 -18.62 23.73
N GLU A 279 -23.29 -18.56 22.86
CA GLU A 279 -24.72 -18.64 23.21
C GLU A 279 -25.25 -20.06 23.37
N LYS A 280 -24.44 -21.08 23.05
CA LYS A 280 -24.85 -22.49 23.25
C LYS A 280 -25.05 -22.82 24.71
N THR A 281 -25.99 -23.73 25.01
CA THR A 281 -26.36 -24.08 26.35
C THR A 281 -25.37 -25.02 27.05
N GLU A 282 -24.44 -25.61 26.33
CA GLU A 282 -23.42 -26.49 26.89
C GLU A 282 -22.45 -25.71 27.79
N PRO A 283 -22.28 -26.13 29.05
CA PRO A 283 -21.43 -25.39 30.02
C PRO A 283 -19.99 -25.14 29.56
N ALA A 284 -19.47 -25.98 28.68
CA ALA A 284 -18.11 -25.81 28.14
C ALA A 284 -18.00 -24.61 27.23
N ARG A 285 -19.08 -24.28 26.51
CA ARG A 285 -19.10 -23.19 25.50
C ARG A 285 -19.76 -21.92 26.03
N TYR A 286 -20.81 -22.10 26.85
CA TYR A 286 -21.65 -20.98 27.27
C TYR A 286 -20.87 -19.87 27.97
N THR A 287 -21.10 -18.66 27.57
CA THR A 287 -20.74 -17.43 28.27
C THR A 287 -21.99 -16.55 28.45
N ASN A 288 -22.09 -15.85 29.56
CA ASN A 288 -23.23 -14.98 29.81
C ASN A 288 -23.16 -13.74 28.90
N PRO A 289 -24.16 -13.45 28.04
CA PRO A 289 -24.15 -12.26 27.20
C PRO A 289 -24.23 -10.95 27.96
N ASN A 290 -24.66 -11.02 29.23
CA ASN A 290 -24.76 -9.84 30.09
C ASN A 290 -23.53 -9.73 31.00
N GLY A 291 -23.06 -8.49 31.16
CA GLY A 291 -21.89 -8.19 31.98
C GLY A 291 -20.79 -7.53 31.15
N ASP A 292 -19.87 -6.89 31.86
CA ASP A 292 -18.71 -6.24 31.28
C ASP A 292 -17.46 -7.16 31.35
N TYR A 293 -16.31 -6.63 30.93
CA TYR A 293 -15.04 -7.37 30.95
C TYR A 293 -14.53 -7.75 32.34
N LYS A 294 -15.11 -7.20 33.43
CA LYS A 294 -14.81 -7.54 34.84
C LYS A 294 -15.78 -8.57 35.43
N THR A 295 -16.88 -8.81 34.71
CA THR A 295 -17.91 -9.74 35.19
C THR A 295 -17.54 -11.18 34.84
N GLU A 296 -17.03 -11.94 35.78
CA GLU A 296 -16.61 -13.32 35.57
C GLU A 296 -17.73 -14.16 34.92
N GLY A 297 -17.34 -14.92 33.87
CA GLY A 297 -18.25 -15.76 33.10
C GLY A 297 -19.06 -15.02 32.05
N SER A 298 -18.94 -13.70 31.95
CA SER A 298 -19.54 -12.96 30.82
C SER A 298 -18.74 -13.17 29.52
N PHE A 299 -19.39 -12.98 28.39
CA PHE A 299 -18.74 -12.99 27.07
C PHE A 299 -17.62 -11.94 26.99
N ALA A 300 -17.90 -10.72 27.44
CA ALA A 300 -16.92 -9.64 27.48
C ALA A 300 -15.69 -9.99 28.35
N ASN A 301 -15.89 -10.64 29.50
CA ASN A 301 -14.81 -11.10 30.35
C ASN A 301 -13.99 -12.20 29.66
N SER A 302 -14.66 -13.18 29.03
CA SER A 302 -13.98 -14.25 28.29
C SER A 302 -13.07 -13.68 27.17
N LEU A 303 -13.55 -12.72 26.41
CA LEU A 303 -12.73 -12.07 25.40
C LEU A 303 -11.55 -11.30 26.00
N TYR A 304 -11.80 -10.57 27.06
CA TYR A 304 -10.78 -9.74 27.70
C TYR A 304 -9.64 -10.57 28.29
N VAL A 305 -9.96 -11.51 29.19
CA VAL A 305 -8.92 -12.25 29.94
C VAL A 305 -8.17 -13.27 29.07
N ASN A 306 -8.84 -13.81 28.03
CA ASN A 306 -8.24 -14.86 27.23
C ASN A 306 -7.50 -14.34 26.00
N TYR A 307 -7.84 -13.15 25.49
CA TYR A 307 -7.29 -12.65 24.22
C TYR A 307 -6.77 -11.22 24.29
N ILE A 308 -7.57 -10.27 24.80
CA ILE A 308 -7.22 -8.85 24.74
C ILE A 308 -6.08 -8.55 25.72
N GLN A 309 -6.23 -8.95 26.97
CA GLN A 309 -5.21 -8.72 27.98
C GLN A 309 -3.87 -9.39 27.62
N PRO A 310 -3.82 -10.68 27.25
CA PRO A 310 -2.56 -11.28 26.77
C PRO A 310 -1.94 -10.58 25.56
N ALA A 311 -2.75 -10.03 24.64
CA ALA A 311 -2.24 -9.29 23.49
C ALA A 311 -1.65 -7.92 23.88
N LEU A 312 -2.17 -7.29 24.93
CA LEU A 312 -1.65 -6.01 25.43
C LEU A 312 -0.38 -6.15 26.28
N GLU A 313 -0.15 -7.33 26.84
CA GLU A 313 0.99 -7.63 27.72
C GLU A 313 2.22 -8.14 26.94
N ARG A 314 2.09 -8.43 25.66
CA ARG A 314 3.14 -8.97 24.76
C ARG A 314 3.60 -7.98 23.73
#